data_591bce2baa88d5afca77fd798113acbf
#
_entry.id   591bce2baa88d5afca77fd798113acbf
#
_cell.length_a   1.000
_cell.length_b   1.000
_cell.length_c   1.000
_cell.angle_alpha   90.00
_cell.angle_beta   90.00
_cell.angle_gamma   90.00
#
_symmetry.space_group_name_H-M   'P 1'
#
loop_
_entity.id
_entity.type
_entity.pdbx_description
1 polymer ?
#
loop_
_entity_poly.entity_id
_entity_poly.type
_entity_poly.pdbx_seq_one_letter_code
_entity_poly.pdbx_strand_id
1 'polypeptide(L)'
;MKKKVCIVGLVLAAAAMVGMNAMAAEPLGMGLCAPMSGGAASWGKKAEVGTKFAIDRINAAGGVVPMGEKQARMLKLMEVADDKNDPREGAAIAQRFVDNSKILAMVGPITSTVALAGAPIMNKNGLAMVAIGATAPVYTKAGPYSFRVCPTDEFQGRYIAKWANNQGKWKSYAVIYVNDDFGRGLSEVFIKGLKEAGVPENAVVASEAYLPNDTDFSVQLTKIKNLKSDVLFIAGHYKEGALIARQSRELGLNAQILGTDGIGHPEYIKVAGKAAEGTLYLGYFSLLDKRPYIQKWAADFKKKFNEDPGLVEGLANDCVLVITKAIEVGGANRRGLAMGLSSIGTYTQPVMGALGENKFDENGDTVRDMLIYVVKDGVAVLYQ
;
A
#
# COMPACT_ATOMS: atom_id res chain seq x y z
N MET A 1 -4.49 2.61 -98.68
CA MET A 1 -5.21 3.03 -97.44
C MET A 1 -5.21 1.87 -96.48
N LYS A 2 -4.33 1.87 -95.50
CA LYS A 2 -4.26 0.84 -94.45
C LYS A 2 -4.35 1.54 -93.11
N LYS A 3 -5.43 1.36 -92.35
CA LYS A 3 -5.63 1.84 -91.01
C LYS A 3 -4.81 0.96 -90.04
N LYS A 4 -3.89 1.55 -89.26
CA LYS A 4 -3.21 0.92 -88.14
C LYS A 4 -4.08 1.13 -86.95
N VAL A 5 -4.51 0.03 -86.35
CA VAL A 5 -5.16 0.00 -85.06
C VAL A 5 -4.06 -0.18 -83.95
N CYS A 6 -3.87 0.84 -83.12
CA CYS A 6 -3.05 0.72 -81.91
C CYS A 6 -3.88 0.13 -80.77
N ILE A 7 -3.49 -1.05 -80.26
CA ILE A 7 -4.02 -1.65 -79.03
C ILE A 7 -3.15 -1.15 -77.89
N VAL A 8 -3.70 -0.28 -77.05
CA VAL A 8 -3.08 0.11 -75.79
C VAL A 8 -3.49 -0.92 -74.70
N GLY A 9 -2.54 -1.75 -74.31
CA GLY A 9 -2.74 -2.68 -73.21
C GLY A 9 -2.70 -1.96 -71.88
N LEU A 10 -3.82 -1.92 -71.17
CA LEU A 10 -3.94 -1.41 -69.83
C LEU A 10 -3.54 -2.52 -68.90
N VAL A 11 -2.32 -2.44 -68.31
CA VAL A 11 -1.87 -3.33 -67.21
C VAL A 11 -2.40 -2.76 -65.91
N LEU A 12 -3.48 -3.32 -65.37
CA LEU A 12 -3.95 -3.07 -64.04
C LEU A 12 -3.05 -3.85 -63.04
N ALA A 13 -2.10 -3.13 -62.43
CA ALA A 13 -1.40 -3.63 -61.27
C ALA A 13 -2.35 -3.56 -60.04
N ALA A 14 -3.02 -4.64 -59.71
CA ALA A 14 -3.73 -4.78 -58.45
C ALA A 14 -2.71 -4.92 -57.33
N ALA A 15 -2.39 -3.77 -56.70
CA ALA A 15 -1.67 -3.79 -55.41
C ALA A 15 -2.61 -4.37 -54.34
N ALA A 16 -2.50 -5.64 -54.09
CA ALA A 16 -3.10 -6.27 -52.92
C ALA A 16 -2.43 -5.70 -51.68
N MET A 17 -2.99 -4.65 -51.08
CA MET A 17 -2.71 -4.27 -49.73
C MET A 17 -3.27 -5.36 -48.82
N VAL A 18 -2.43 -6.35 -48.53
CA VAL A 18 -2.65 -7.23 -47.38
C VAL A 18 -2.49 -6.34 -46.16
N GLY A 19 -3.59 -5.79 -45.68
CA GLY A 19 -3.67 -5.19 -44.36
C GLY A 19 -3.40 -6.29 -43.35
N MET A 20 -2.15 -6.45 -42.94
CA MET A 20 -1.83 -7.15 -41.70
C MET A 20 -2.49 -6.33 -40.61
N ASN A 21 -3.70 -6.69 -40.20
CA ASN A 21 -4.22 -6.36 -38.90
C ASN A 21 -3.22 -6.98 -37.92
N ALA A 22 -2.22 -6.23 -37.52
CA ALA A 22 -1.45 -6.57 -36.33
C ALA A 22 -2.47 -6.67 -35.20
N MET A 23 -2.88 -7.89 -34.84
CA MET A 23 -3.68 -8.08 -33.64
C MET A 23 -2.92 -7.40 -32.52
N ALA A 24 -3.52 -6.38 -31.93
CA ALA A 24 -2.92 -5.70 -30.79
C ALA A 24 -2.57 -6.76 -29.75
N ALA A 25 -1.32 -6.77 -29.30
CA ALA A 25 -0.87 -7.75 -28.33
C ALA A 25 -1.78 -7.70 -27.08
N GLU A 26 -2.12 -8.88 -26.54
CA GLU A 26 -2.97 -8.94 -25.32
C GLU A 26 -2.40 -8.06 -24.21
N PRO A 27 -3.23 -7.31 -23.48
CA PRO A 27 -2.75 -6.44 -22.42
C PRO A 27 -2.16 -7.26 -21.27
N LEU A 28 -1.24 -6.63 -20.54
CA LEU A 28 -0.65 -7.18 -19.31
C LEU A 28 -1.61 -6.91 -18.14
N GLY A 29 -2.31 -7.95 -17.69
CA GLY A 29 -3.40 -7.82 -16.72
C GLY A 29 -2.94 -7.79 -15.27
N MET A 30 -3.55 -6.92 -14.47
CA MET A 30 -3.42 -6.87 -13.00
C MET A 30 -4.80 -6.91 -12.37
N GLY A 31 -4.92 -7.50 -11.18
CA GLY A 31 -6.10 -7.37 -10.32
C GLY A 31 -5.80 -6.46 -9.13
N LEU A 32 -6.75 -5.64 -8.71
CA LEU A 32 -6.68 -4.86 -7.47
C LEU A 32 -7.58 -5.49 -6.43
N CYS A 33 -7.02 -5.83 -5.25
CA CYS A 33 -7.74 -6.24 -4.05
C CYS A 33 -7.59 -5.14 -3.00
N ALA A 34 -8.69 -4.53 -2.59
CA ALA A 34 -8.70 -3.46 -1.61
C ALA A 34 -10.10 -3.28 -0.99
N PRO A 35 -10.22 -2.71 0.23
CA PRO A 35 -11.51 -2.48 0.86
C PRO A 35 -12.24 -1.29 0.21
N MET A 36 -13.12 -1.57 -0.76
CA MET A 36 -13.86 -0.54 -1.49
C MET A 36 -15.11 -0.08 -0.72
N SER A 37 -15.54 -0.85 0.28
CA SER A 37 -16.67 -0.56 1.15
C SER A 37 -16.32 -0.72 2.64
N GLY A 38 -17.23 -0.34 3.55
CA GLY A 38 -17.05 -0.46 4.99
C GLY A 38 -16.12 0.60 5.61
N GLY A 39 -15.56 0.29 6.78
CA GLY A 39 -14.76 1.22 7.60
C GLY A 39 -13.46 1.69 6.95
N ALA A 40 -12.85 0.85 6.12
CA ALA A 40 -11.59 1.12 5.43
C ALA A 40 -11.76 1.61 3.98
N ALA A 41 -12.99 1.93 3.53
CA ALA A 41 -13.31 2.24 2.13
C ALA A 41 -12.51 3.41 1.54
N SER A 42 -12.09 4.37 2.36
CA SER A 42 -11.27 5.49 1.89
C SER A 42 -9.92 5.00 1.37
N TRP A 43 -9.29 4.05 2.06
CA TRP A 43 -8.05 3.44 1.59
C TRP A 43 -8.22 2.73 0.24
N GLY A 44 -9.29 1.95 0.08
CA GLY A 44 -9.55 1.23 -1.17
C GLY A 44 -9.72 2.16 -2.37
N LYS A 45 -10.52 3.22 -2.21
CA LYS A 45 -10.71 4.24 -3.25
C LYS A 45 -9.40 4.93 -3.64
N LYS A 46 -8.58 5.28 -2.66
CA LYS A 46 -7.26 5.88 -2.88
C LYS A 46 -6.30 4.92 -3.59
N ALA A 47 -6.31 3.64 -3.21
CA ALA A 47 -5.54 2.59 -3.88
C ALA A 47 -5.95 2.42 -5.37
N GLU A 48 -7.25 2.45 -5.65
CA GLU A 48 -7.75 2.40 -7.03
C GLU A 48 -7.26 3.58 -7.86
N VAL A 49 -7.34 4.80 -7.31
CA VAL A 49 -6.86 6.02 -7.97
C VAL A 49 -5.36 5.93 -8.25
N GLY A 50 -4.54 5.55 -7.27
CA GLY A 50 -3.10 5.40 -7.42
C GLY A 50 -2.72 4.32 -8.45
N THR A 51 -3.40 3.17 -8.42
CA THR A 51 -3.19 2.07 -9.38
C THR A 51 -3.52 2.52 -10.82
N LYS A 52 -4.69 3.11 -11.03
CA LYS A 52 -5.10 3.61 -12.36
C LYS A 52 -4.17 4.72 -12.86
N PHE A 53 -3.76 5.63 -11.99
CA PHE A 53 -2.84 6.70 -12.34
C PHE A 53 -1.49 6.16 -12.84
N ALA A 54 -0.93 5.16 -12.16
CA ALA A 54 0.32 4.53 -12.57
C ALA A 54 0.17 3.82 -13.93
N ILE A 55 -0.88 3.03 -14.11
CA ILE A 55 -1.19 2.33 -15.37
C ILE A 55 -1.31 3.33 -16.53
N ASP A 56 -2.07 4.42 -16.35
CA ASP A 56 -2.27 5.44 -17.37
C ASP A 56 -0.94 6.11 -17.76
N ARG A 57 -0.08 6.42 -16.79
CA ARG A 57 1.24 7.03 -17.05
C ARG A 57 2.16 6.10 -17.85
N ILE A 58 2.21 4.81 -17.47
CA ILE A 58 3.03 3.81 -18.15
C ILE A 58 2.52 3.60 -19.58
N ASN A 59 1.22 3.48 -19.75
CA ASN A 59 0.60 3.32 -21.06
C ASN A 59 0.80 4.55 -21.97
N ALA A 60 0.70 5.76 -21.40
CA ALA A 60 0.98 7.00 -22.13
C ALA A 60 2.46 7.12 -22.56
N ALA A 61 3.38 6.46 -21.84
CA ALA A 61 4.79 6.37 -22.19
C ALA A 61 5.09 5.26 -23.24
N GLY A 62 4.07 4.54 -23.73
CA GLY A 62 4.21 3.49 -24.74
C GLY A 62 4.04 2.06 -24.22
N GLY A 63 3.71 1.87 -22.94
CA GLY A 63 3.51 0.56 -22.34
C GLY A 63 4.80 -0.09 -21.85
N VAL A 64 4.82 -1.42 -21.80
CA VAL A 64 5.89 -2.25 -21.22
C VAL A 64 6.38 -3.24 -22.26
N VAL A 65 7.68 -3.36 -22.46
CA VAL A 65 8.30 -4.42 -23.28
C VAL A 65 8.69 -5.58 -22.34
N PRO A 66 7.94 -6.69 -22.33
CA PRO A 66 8.29 -7.83 -21.49
C PRO A 66 9.63 -8.46 -21.91
N MET A 67 10.37 -9.03 -20.96
CA MET A 67 11.58 -9.77 -21.28
C MET A 67 11.29 -10.87 -22.33
N GLY A 68 12.11 -10.89 -23.36
CA GLY A 68 11.98 -11.85 -24.49
C GLY A 68 10.99 -11.42 -25.58
N GLU A 69 10.24 -10.33 -25.41
CA GLU A 69 9.37 -9.76 -26.44
C GLU A 69 10.05 -8.56 -27.12
N LYS A 70 9.60 -8.22 -28.34
CA LYS A 70 10.12 -7.07 -29.10
C LYS A 70 9.16 -5.88 -29.13
N GLN A 71 7.91 -6.12 -28.74
CA GLN A 71 6.84 -5.12 -28.80
C GLN A 71 6.34 -4.79 -27.41
N ALA A 72 6.05 -3.52 -27.18
CA ALA A 72 5.41 -3.07 -25.98
C ALA A 72 3.95 -3.55 -25.90
N ARG A 73 3.52 -3.86 -24.68
CA ARG A 73 2.14 -4.22 -24.37
C ARG A 73 1.58 -3.25 -23.32
N MET A 74 0.30 -2.93 -23.44
CA MET A 74 -0.37 -2.04 -22.49
C MET A 74 -0.70 -2.77 -21.20
N LEU A 75 -0.57 -2.08 -20.08
CA LEU A 75 -1.07 -2.55 -18.79
C LEU A 75 -2.59 -2.40 -18.74
N LYS A 76 -3.25 -3.31 -18.05
CA LYS A 76 -4.71 -3.24 -17.85
C LYS A 76 -5.08 -3.71 -16.45
N LEU A 77 -5.87 -2.89 -15.75
CA LEU A 77 -6.55 -3.30 -14.55
C LEU A 77 -7.77 -4.15 -14.95
N MET A 78 -7.66 -5.46 -14.77
CA MET A 78 -8.66 -6.44 -15.21
C MET A 78 -9.88 -6.44 -14.29
N GLU A 79 -9.65 -6.26 -12.98
CA GLU A 79 -10.67 -6.29 -11.96
C GLU A 79 -10.26 -5.42 -10.77
N VAL A 80 -11.25 -4.72 -10.19
CA VAL A 80 -11.18 -4.07 -8.88
C VAL A 80 -12.10 -4.84 -7.96
N ALA A 81 -11.54 -5.50 -6.96
CA ALA A 81 -12.27 -6.39 -6.06
C ALA A 81 -12.34 -5.79 -4.65
N ASP A 82 -13.56 -5.74 -4.11
CA ASP A 82 -13.82 -5.27 -2.75
C ASP A 82 -13.62 -6.39 -1.73
N ASP A 83 -12.57 -6.30 -0.93
CA ASP A 83 -12.30 -7.25 0.15
C ASP A 83 -13.02 -6.91 1.44
N LYS A 84 -13.70 -5.76 1.52
CA LYS A 84 -14.47 -5.28 2.69
C LYS A 84 -13.69 -5.28 4.01
N ASN A 85 -12.37 -5.43 3.95
CA ASN A 85 -11.50 -5.74 5.10
C ASN A 85 -11.92 -7.05 5.82
N ASP A 86 -12.41 -8.04 5.08
CA ASP A 86 -12.80 -9.36 5.57
C ASP A 86 -11.85 -10.43 5.00
N PRO A 87 -11.21 -11.26 5.83
CA PRO A 87 -10.27 -12.28 5.38
C PRO A 87 -10.90 -13.34 4.47
N ARG A 88 -12.20 -13.64 4.62
CA ARG A 88 -12.91 -14.60 3.76
C ARG A 88 -13.11 -14.04 2.36
N GLU A 89 -13.47 -12.75 2.24
CA GLU A 89 -13.54 -12.06 0.95
C GLU A 89 -12.16 -12.00 0.30
N GLY A 90 -11.11 -11.68 1.09
CA GLY A 90 -9.72 -11.70 0.60
C GLY A 90 -9.28 -13.04 0.04
N ALA A 91 -9.59 -14.15 0.73
CA ALA A 91 -9.32 -15.51 0.25
C ALA A 91 -10.11 -15.83 -1.04
N ALA A 92 -11.39 -15.45 -1.10
CA ALA A 92 -12.22 -15.66 -2.28
C ALA A 92 -11.72 -14.85 -3.50
N ILE A 93 -11.27 -13.60 -3.28
CA ILE A 93 -10.66 -12.77 -4.32
C ILE A 93 -9.34 -13.39 -4.79
N ALA A 94 -8.48 -13.85 -3.88
CA ALA A 94 -7.23 -14.52 -4.22
C ALA A 94 -7.47 -15.74 -5.13
N GLN A 95 -8.45 -16.60 -4.79
CA GLN A 95 -8.81 -17.74 -5.63
C GLN A 95 -9.33 -17.28 -7.00
N ARG A 96 -10.23 -16.32 -7.06
CA ARG A 96 -10.76 -15.78 -8.32
C ARG A 96 -9.69 -15.19 -9.23
N PHE A 97 -8.69 -14.49 -8.65
CA PHE A 97 -7.57 -13.96 -9.43
C PHE A 97 -6.63 -15.07 -9.92
N VAL A 98 -6.42 -16.11 -9.13
CA VAL A 98 -5.68 -17.30 -9.55
C VAL A 98 -6.34 -17.96 -10.75
N ASP A 99 -7.66 -18.12 -10.72
CA ASP A 99 -8.44 -18.79 -11.78
C ASP A 99 -8.51 -17.95 -13.07
N ASN A 100 -8.26 -16.64 -12.99
CA ASN A 100 -8.22 -15.77 -14.15
C ASN A 100 -6.80 -15.71 -14.76
N SER A 101 -6.57 -16.48 -15.83
CA SER A 101 -5.27 -16.54 -16.51
C SER A 101 -4.78 -15.20 -17.10
N LYS A 102 -5.67 -14.21 -17.25
CA LYS A 102 -5.32 -12.86 -17.72
C LYS A 102 -4.72 -11.99 -16.63
N ILE A 103 -4.81 -12.39 -15.36
CA ILE A 103 -4.18 -11.69 -14.25
C ILE A 103 -2.78 -12.27 -14.00
N LEU A 104 -1.77 -11.42 -14.18
CA LEU A 104 -0.36 -11.76 -13.98
C LEU A 104 0.13 -11.49 -12.56
N ALA A 105 -0.48 -10.51 -11.87
CA ALA A 105 -0.18 -10.14 -10.49
C ALA A 105 -1.38 -9.47 -9.81
N MET A 106 -1.42 -9.54 -8.48
CA MET A 106 -2.33 -8.77 -7.64
C MET A 106 -1.62 -7.52 -7.11
N VAL A 107 -2.24 -6.37 -7.28
CA VAL A 107 -1.97 -5.13 -6.54
C VAL A 107 -2.81 -5.17 -5.26
N GLY A 108 -2.21 -4.94 -4.11
CA GLY A 108 -2.89 -5.12 -2.82
C GLY A 108 -2.59 -6.47 -2.17
N PRO A 109 -3.26 -6.78 -1.05
CA PRO A 109 -4.25 -5.96 -0.35
C PRO A 109 -3.64 -4.82 0.50
N ILE A 110 -4.52 -4.11 1.24
CA ILE A 110 -4.09 -3.04 2.13
C ILE A 110 -3.88 -3.56 3.56
N THR A 111 -4.76 -4.42 4.05
CA THR A 111 -4.73 -4.87 5.44
C THR A 111 -4.06 -6.22 5.62
N SER A 112 -3.38 -6.41 6.76
CA SER A 112 -2.62 -7.62 7.07
C SER A 112 -3.52 -8.86 7.13
N THR A 113 -4.69 -8.76 7.75
CA THR A 113 -5.65 -9.87 7.88
C THR A 113 -6.12 -10.40 6.53
N VAL A 114 -6.42 -9.50 5.58
CA VAL A 114 -6.78 -9.88 4.21
C VAL A 114 -5.59 -10.48 3.46
N ALA A 115 -4.39 -9.90 3.63
CA ALA A 115 -3.17 -10.40 3.00
C ALA A 115 -2.83 -11.81 3.46
N LEU A 116 -2.91 -12.08 4.76
CA LEU A 116 -2.61 -13.39 5.35
C LEU A 116 -3.61 -14.47 4.91
N ALA A 117 -4.87 -14.11 4.69
CA ALA A 117 -5.86 -15.05 4.17
C ALA A 117 -5.64 -15.40 2.70
N GLY A 118 -5.20 -14.43 1.88
CA GLY A 118 -4.95 -14.64 0.45
C GLY A 118 -3.59 -15.28 0.13
N ALA A 119 -2.56 -14.98 0.91
CA ALA A 119 -1.18 -15.35 0.63
C ALA A 119 -0.95 -16.87 0.41
N PRO A 120 -1.49 -17.80 1.21
CA PRO A 120 -1.33 -19.22 0.97
C PRO A 120 -1.91 -19.67 -0.39
N ILE A 121 -3.05 -19.10 -0.79
CA ILE A 121 -3.72 -19.42 -2.07
C ILE A 121 -2.84 -18.93 -3.22
N MET A 122 -2.37 -17.68 -3.14
CA MET A 122 -1.54 -17.05 -4.17
C MET A 122 -0.20 -17.78 -4.34
N ASN A 123 0.48 -18.09 -3.23
CA ASN A 123 1.76 -18.82 -3.25
C ASN A 123 1.62 -20.23 -3.82
N LYS A 124 0.59 -20.98 -3.40
CA LYS A 124 0.33 -22.34 -3.92
C LYS A 124 0.14 -22.36 -5.44
N ASN A 125 -0.45 -21.31 -6.00
CA ASN A 125 -0.81 -21.22 -7.41
C ASN A 125 0.13 -20.31 -8.24
N GLY A 126 1.21 -19.84 -7.64
CA GLY A 126 2.25 -19.08 -8.35
C GLY A 126 1.83 -17.72 -8.87
N LEU A 127 0.87 -17.04 -8.24
CA LEU A 127 0.44 -15.70 -8.59
C LEU A 127 1.01 -14.69 -7.59
N ALA A 128 1.83 -13.76 -8.07
CA ALA A 128 2.46 -12.76 -7.21
C ALA A 128 1.43 -11.76 -6.64
N MET A 129 1.59 -11.44 -5.36
CA MET A 129 0.79 -10.48 -4.61
C MET A 129 1.72 -9.39 -4.05
N VAL A 130 1.52 -8.15 -4.50
CA VAL A 130 2.30 -6.99 -4.03
C VAL A 130 1.41 -6.15 -3.12
N ALA A 131 1.56 -6.33 -1.81
CA ALA A 131 0.74 -5.64 -0.82
C ALA A 131 1.02 -4.13 -0.78
N ILE A 132 -0.07 -3.35 -0.74
CA ILE A 132 -0.04 -1.89 -0.61
C ILE A 132 0.30 -1.50 0.82
N GLY A 133 -0.39 -2.10 1.82
CA GLY A 133 -0.31 -1.68 3.22
C GLY A 133 -0.32 -2.84 4.23
N ALA A 134 -0.21 -4.10 3.81
CA ALA A 134 -0.14 -5.23 4.74
C ALA A 134 1.24 -5.30 5.41
N THR A 135 1.34 -4.79 6.62
CA THR A 135 2.57 -4.58 7.38
C THR A 135 3.00 -5.76 8.27
N ALA A 136 2.10 -6.73 8.54
CA ALA A 136 2.42 -7.89 9.39
C ALA A 136 3.63 -8.67 8.86
N PRO A 137 4.69 -8.90 9.68
CA PRO A 137 5.95 -9.52 9.22
C PRO A 137 5.79 -10.93 8.66
N VAL A 138 4.75 -11.66 9.10
CA VAL A 138 4.50 -13.03 8.66
C VAL A 138 3.92 -13.14 7.24
N TYR A 139 3.45 -12.03 6.67
CA TYR A 139 2.84 -12.02 5.34
C TYR A 139 3.83 -12.46 4.24
N THR A 140 4.99 -11.87 4.16
CA THR A 140 6.00 -12.23 3.14
C THR A 140 6.62 -13.59 3.37
N LYS A 141 6.62 -14.08 4.62
CA LYS A 141 7.04 -15.44 4.97
C LYS A 141 6.09 -16.53 4.48
N ALA A 142 4.91 -16.17 3.96
CA ALA A 142 3.97 -17.13 3.36
C ALA A 142 4.51 -17.79 2.10
N GLY A 143 5.52 -17.20 1.44
CA GLY A 143 6.20 -17.81 0.30
C GLY A 143 6.69 -16.80 -0.75
N PRO A 144 7.35 -17.29 -1.81
CA PRO A 144 8.11 -16.48 -2.77
C PRO A 144 7.25 -15.64 -3.73
N TYR A 145 5.93 -15.66 -3.59
CA TYR A 145 5.01 -14.85 -4.38
C TYR A 145 4.37 -13.71 -3.55
N SER A 146 4.85 -13.49 -2.32
CA SER A 146 4.37 -12.43 -1.42
C SER A 146 5.39 -11.32 -1.31
N PHE A 147 5.02 -10.11 -1.72
CA PHE A 147 5.86 -8.91 -1.72
C PHE A 147 5.09 -7.73 -1.12
N ARG A 148 5.79 -6.73 -0.56
CA ARG A 148 5.16 -5.49 -0.07
C ARG A 148 5.98 -4.26 -0.41
N VAL A 149 5.30 -3.14 -0.64
CA VAL A 149 5.95 -1.83 -0.84
C VAL A 149 5.87 -0.93 0.41
N CYS A 150 5.18 -1.38 1.48
CA CYS A 150 5.17 -0.74 2.79
C CYS A 150 6.22 -1.35 3.74
N PRO A 151 6.66 -0.64 4.79
CA PRO A 151 7.53 -1.20 5.81
C PRO A 151 6.77 -2.19 6.70
N THR A 152 7.53 -3.05 7.42
CA THR A 152 6.94 -4.02 8.34
C THR A 152 6.56 -3.39 9.68
N ASP A 153 5.59 -4.00 10.40
CA ASP A 153 5.26 -3.65 11.79
C ASP A 153 6.46 -3.80 12.72
N GLU A 154 7.32 -4.79 12.46
CA GLU A 154 8.56 -5.01 13.22
C GLU A 154 9.46 -3.76 13.16
N PHE A 155 9.58 -3.16 11.96
CA PHE A 155 10.35 -1.94 11.79
C PHE A 155 9.64 -0.72 12.38
N GLN A 156 8.35 -0.56 12.08
CA GLN A 156 7.55 0.58 12.54
C GLN A 156 7.43 0.62 14.07
N GLY A 157 7.02 -0.50 14.69
CA GLY A 157 6.79 -0.57 16.14
C GLY A 157 8.06 -0.34 16.96
N ARG A 158 9.21 -0.91 16.53
CA ARG A 158 10.51 -0.66 17.19
C ARG A 158 10.96 0.78 17.02
N TYR A 159 10.80 1.33 15.81
CA TYR A 159 11.19 2.71 15.54
C TYR A 159 10.44 3.69 16.41
N ILE A 160 9.10 3.60 16.45
CA ILE A 160 8.25 4.53 17.21
C ILE A 160 8.44 4.36 18.72
N ALA A 161 8.65 3.13 19.21
CA ALA A 161 8.95 2.86 20.62
C ALA A 161 10.27 3.51 21.06
N LYS A 162 11.34 3.30 20.29
CA LYS A 162 12.65 3.92 20.53
C LYS A 162 12.57 5.44 20.46
N TRP A 163 11.88 5.95 19.46
CA TRP A 163 11.67 7.39 19.30
C TRP A 163 10.92 7.98 20.49
N ALA A 164 9.83 7.35 20.94
CA ALA A 164 9.06 7.79 22.09
C ALA A 164 9.90 7.81 23.38
N ASN A 165 10.69 6.76 23.65
CA ASN A 165 11.59 6.73 24.80
C ASN A 165 12.64 7.85 24.74
N ASN A 166 13.20 8.14 23.57
CA ASN A 166 14.21 9.19 23.37
C ASN A 166 13.69 10.60 23.63
N GLN A 167 12.37 10.81 23.63
CA GLN A 167 11.79 12.10 24.04
C GLN A 167 12.02 12.43 25.51
N GLY A 168 12.26 11.41 26.36
CA GLY A 168 12.62 11.54 27.77
C GLY A 168 11.52 12.08 28.70
N LYS A 169 10.34 12.41 28.14
CA LYS A 169 9.24 13.08 28.87
C LYS A 169 8.11 12.16 29.30
N TRP A 170 8.01 10.97 28.73
CA TRP A 170 6.95 10.00 29.03
C TRP A 170 7.50 8.84 29.87
N LYS A 171 6.76 8.44 30.91
CA LYS A 171 7.16 7.41 31.87
C LYS A 171 6.21 6.21 31.87
N SER A 172 4.99 6.38 31.32
CA SER A 172 3.96 5.35 31.31
C SER A 172 3.23 5.30 29.98
N TYR A 173 2.92 4.09 29.52
CA TYR A 173 2.35 3.81 28.21
C TYR A 173 1.12 2.92 28.36
N ALA A 174 0.03 3.30 27.73
CA ALA A 174 -1.11 2.44 27.50
C ALA A 174 -1.21 2.13 25.99
N VAL A 175 -1.59 0.91 25.68
CA VAL A 175 -1.82 0.46 24.31
C VAL A 175 -3.29 0.15 24.13
N ILE A 176 -3.90 0.63 23.07
CA ILE A 176 -5.21 0.20 22.59
C ILE A 176 -5.09 -0.29 21.15
N TYR A 177 -5.58 -1.48 20.86
CA TYR A 177 -5.33 -2.11 19.56
C TYR A 177 -6.56 -2.82 18.99
N VAL A 178 -6.69 -2.79 17.66
CA VAL A 178 -7.68 -3.61 16.98
C VAL A 178 -7.30 -5.09 17.11
N ASN A 179 -8.27 -5.92 17.47
CA ASN A 179 -8.07 -7.37 17.65
C ASN A 179 -8.08 -8.10 16.29
N ASP A 180 -7.13 -7.77 15.44
CA ASP A 180 -6.83 -8.43 14.18
C ASP A 180 -5.32 -8.70 14.05
N ASP A 181 -4.87 -9.20 12.90
CA ASP A 181 -3.45 -9.56 12.72
C ASP A 181 -2.51 -8.35 12.71
N PHE A 182 -3.00 -7.19 12.24
CA PHE A 182 -2.24 -5.94 12.29
C PHE A 182 -2.12 -5.41 13.71
N GLY A 183 -3.26 -5.15 14.38
CA GLY A 183 -3.24 -4.48 15.68
C GLY A 183 -2.55 -5.30 16.75
N ARG A 184 -2.78 -6.63 16.82
CA ARG A 184 -2.07 -7.53 17.73
C ARG A 184 -0.56 -7.49 17.49
N GLY A 185 -0.14 -7.71 16.24
CA GLY A 185 1.29 -7.76 15.90
C GLY A 185 2.00 -6.44 16.18
N LEU A 186 1.44 -5.31 15.76
CA LEU A 186 2.01 -4.00 16.01
C LEU A 186 2.08 -3.65 17.51
N SER A 187 1.03 -3.99 18.30
CA SER A 187 1.02 -3.74 19.74
C SER A 187 2.12 -4.52 20.48
N GLU A 188 2.31 -5.79 20.13
CA GLU A 188 3.37 -6.63 20.68
C GLU A 188 4.76 -6.09 20.33
N VAL A 189 4.98 -5.69 19.07
CA VAL A 189 6.26 -5.12 18.64
C VAL A 189 6.54 -3.78 19.31
N PHE A 190 5.53 -2.92 19.48
CA PHE A 190 5.69 -1.65 20.19
C PHE A 190 6.12 -1.87 21.64
N ILE A 191 5.42 -2.76 22.38
CA ILE A 191 5.75 -3.10 23.79
C ILE A 191 7.16 -3.69 23.88
N LYS A 192 7.50 -4.62 22.99
CA LYS A 192 8.85 -5.19 22.89
C LYS A 192 9.91 -4.12 22.59
N GLY A 193 9.60 -3.22 21.69
CA GLY A 193 10.48 -2.10 21.30
C GLY A 193 10.73 -1.14 22.48
N LEU A 194 9.73 -0.86 23.32
CA LEU A 194 9.90 -0.08 24.55
C LEU A 194 10.87 -0.78 25.51
N LYS A 195 10.71 -2.09 25.73
CA LYS A 195 11.61 -2.89 26.57
C LYS A 195 13.05 -2.87 26.05
N GLU A 196 13.23 -3.05 24.75
CA GLU A 196 14.55 -3.01 24.10
C GLU A 196 15.19 -1.61 24.14
N ALA A 197 14.36 -0.57 24.19
CA ALA A 197 14.81 0.81 24.39
C ALA A 197 15.13 1.14 25.85
N GLY A 198 14.99 0.19 26.79
CA GLY A 198 15.30 0.37 28.22
C GLY A 198 14.14 0.87 29.06
N VAL A 199 12.91 0.90 28.53
CA VAL A 199 11.72 1.25 29.31
C VAL A 199 11.37 0.09 30.24
N PRO A 200 11.16 0.32 31.55
CA PRO A 200 10.76 -0.72 32.48
C PRO A 200 9.43 -1.40 32.08
N GLU A 201 9.32 -2.70 32.30
CA GLU A 201 8.14 -3.47 31.89
C GLU A 201 6.84 -2.96 32.53
N ASN A 202 6.89 -2.52 33.78
CA ASN A 202 5.77 -1.94 34.51
C ASN A 202 5.36 -0.54 34.03
N ALA A 203 6.12 0.07 33.13
CA ALA A 203 5.74 1.32 32.48
C ALA A 203 4.64 1.13 31.42
N VAL A 204 4.46 -0.09 30.91
CA VAL A 204 3.29 -0.42 30.09
C VAL A 204 2.15 -0.78 31.02
N VAL A 205 1.31 0.22 31.31
CA VAL A 205 0.28 0.14 32.36
C VAL A 205 -1.01 -0.53 31.90
N ALA A 206 -1.28 -0.56 30.58
CA ALA A 206 -2.46 -1.20 30.00
C ALA A 206 -2.18 -1.67 28.56
N SER A 207 -2.86 -2.76 28.16
CA SER A 207 -2.96 -3.23 26.78
C SER A 207 -4.38 -3.74 26.56
N GLU A 208 -5.21 -2.95 25.87
CA GLU A 208 -6.64 -3.18 25.72
C GLU A 208 -7.01 -3.42 24.24
N ALA A 209 -7.74 -4.50 24.01
CA ALA A 209 -8.21 -4.85 22.68
C ALA A 209 -9.61 -4.29 22.40
N TYR A 210 -9.90 -4.02 21.12
CA TYR A 210 -11.24 -3.76 20.59
C TYR A 210 -11.48 -4.55 19.30
N LEU A 211 -12.74 -4.76 18.92
CA LEU A 211 -13.07 -5.50 17.70
C LEU A 211 -13.08 -4.57 16.47
N PRO A 212 -12.76 -5.08 15.27
CA PRO A 212 -12.92 -4.31 14.03
C PRO A 212 -14.34 -3.77 13.90
N ASN A 213 -14.44 -2.50 13.51
CA ASN A 213 -15.69 -1.73 13.37
C ASN A 213 -16.41 -1.39 14.70
N ASP A 214 -15.78 -1.59 15.85
CA ASP A 214 -16.31 -1.04 17.11
C ASP A 214 -16.42 0.48 17.03
N THR A 215 -17.42 1.03 17.71
CA THR A 215 -17.69 2.47 17.75
C THR A 215 -17.71 3.05 19.17
N ASP A 216 -17.72 2.20 20.19
CA ASP A 216 -17.66 2.59 21.60
C ASP A 216 -16.45 1.93 22.27
N PHE A 217 -15.58 2.75 22.82
CA PHE A 217 -14.32 2.38 23.49
C PHE A 217 -14.29 2.80 24.96
N SER A 218 -15.46 3.17 25.51
CA SER A 218 -15.59 3.73 26.86
C SER A 218 -15.04 2.82 27.95
N VAL A 219 -15.22 1.51 27.81
CA VAL A 219 -14.72 0.51 28.78
C VAL A 219 -13.19 0.51 28.83
N GLN A 220 -12.55 0.36 27.67
CA GLN A 220 -11.09 0.34 27.55
C GLN A 220 -10.49 1.68 27.99
N LEU A 221 -11.05 2.79 27.51
CA LEU A 221 -10.55 4.12 27.83
C LEU A 221 -10.74 4.51 29.31
N THR A 222 -11.80 4.04 29.97
CA THR A 222 -12.00 4.25 31.42
C THR A 222 -10.93 3.52 32.22
N LYS A 223 -10.59 2.29 31.87
CA LYS A 223 -9.49 1.55 32.50
C LYS A 223 -8.16 2.30 32.34
N ILE A 224 -7.83 2.71 31.11
CA ILE A 224 -6.60 3.44 30.79
C ILE A 224 -6.53 4.76 31.56
N LYS A 225 -7.64 5.52 31.63
CA LYS A 225 -7.71 6.77 32.37
C LYS A 225 -7.37 6.58 33.86
N ASN A 226 -7.89 5.52 34.50
CA ASN A 226 -7.65 5.25 35.91
C ASN A 226 -6.18 4.92 36.20
N LEU A 227 -5.44 4.41 35.21
CA LEU A 227 -4.00 4.09 35.29
C LEU A 227 -3.09 5.30 35.01
N LYS A 228 -3.65 6.45 34.58
CA LYS A 228 -2.95 7.72 34.36
C LYS A 228 -1.73 7.60 33.44
N SER A 229 -1.89 6.93 32.29
CA SER A 229 -0.80 6.81 31.31
C SER A 229 -0.42 8.16 30.68
N ASP A 230 0.87 8.37 30.46
CA ASP A 230 1.37 9.55 29.73
C ASP A 230 1.10 9.45 28.22
N VAL A 231 1.16 8.23 27.69
CA VAL A 231 0.98 7.92 26.25
C VAL A 231 -0.17 6.96 26.07
N LEU A 232 -1.02 7.22 25.09
CA LEU A 232 -1.99 6.30 24.52
C LEU A 232 -1.52 5.91 23.11
N PHE A 233 -0.93 4.72 22.96
CA PHE A 233 -0.56 4.18 21.68
C PHE A 233 -1.75 3.48 21.03
N ILE A 234 -2.12 3.93 19.82
CA ILE A 234 -3.22 3.36 19.04
C ILE A 234 -2.65 2.48 17.93
N ALA A 235 -2.72 1.15 18.11
CA ALA A 235 -2.40 0.16 17.09
C ALA A 235 -3.70 -0.25 16.37
N GLY A 236 -4.17 0.59 15.47
CA GLY A 236 -5.45 0.41 14.80
C GLY A 236 -5.61 1.24 13.55
N HIS A 237 -6.79 1.16 12.93
CA HIS A 237 -7.09 1.85 11.70
C HIS A 237 -7.65 3.25 11.96
N TYR A 238 -7.56 4.11 10.93
CA TYR A 238 -7.83 5.55 11.05
C TYR A 238 -9.22 5.90 11.58
N LYS A 239 -10.25 5.12 11.22
CA LYS A 239 -11.63 5.41 11.60
C LYS A 239 -11.88 5.16 13.10
N GLU A 240 -11.54 3.97 13.57
CA GLU A 240 -11.62 3.60 14.97
C GLU A 240 -10.65 4.43 15.81
N GLY A 241 -9.42 4.64 15.32
CA GLY A 241 -8.44 5.50 15.96
C GLY A 241 -8.93 6.93 16.18
N ALA A 242 -9.68 7.49 15.23
CA ALA A 242 -10.30 8.80 15.38
C ALA A 242 -11.40 8.83 16.45
N LEU A 243 -12.22 7.78 16.52
CA LEU A 243 -13.24 7.64 17.56
C LEU A 243 -12.61 7.46 18.95
N ILE A 244 -11.53 6.66 19.04
CA ILE A 244 -10.74 6.48 20.25
C ILE A 244 -10.17 7.83 20.72
N ALA A 245 -9.57 8.60 19.81
CA ALA A 245 -9.05 9.92 20.12
C ALA A 245 -10.15 10.85 20.68
N ARG A 246 -11.32 10.88 20.03
CA ARG A 246 -12.44 11.70 20.47
C ARG A 246 -12.96 11.27 21.85
N GLN A 247 -13.29 10.00 22.03
CA GLN A 247 -13.80 9.48 23.30
C GLN A 247 -12.78 9.59 24.43
N SER A 248 -11.48 9.46 24.14
CA SER A 248 -10.45 9.69 25.15
C SER A 248 -10.51 11.12 25.72
N ARG A 249 -10.66 12.13 24.86
CA ARG A 249 -10.77 13.53 25.30
C ARG A 249 -12.11 13.81 25.99
N GLU A 250 -13.22 13.26 25.50
CA GLU A 250 -14.54 13.35 26.15
C GLU A 250 -14.53 12.77 27.56
N LEU A 251 -13.81 11.66 27.78
CA LEU A 251 -13.60 11.07 29.10
C LEU A 251 -12.57 11.83 29.96
N GLY A 252 -11.89 12.85 29.44
CA GLY A 252 -10.84 13.58 30.14
C GLY A 252 -9.51 12.83 30.26
N LEU A 253 -9.24 11.86 29.39
CA LEU A 253 -7.91 11.24 29.26
C LEU A 253 -7.02 12.13 28.40
N ASN A 254 -6.06 12.81 29.02
CA ASN A 254 -5.17 13.77 28.38
C ASN A 254 -3.80 13.17 27.98
N ALA A 255 -3.70 11.84 27.86
CA ALA A 255 -2.50 11.16 27.40
C ALA A 255 -2.09 11.63 25.98
N GLN A 256 -0.79 11.66 25.70
CA GLN A 256 -0.28 11.88 24.35
C GLN A 256 -0.73 10.73 23.44
N ILE A 257 -1.49 11.05 22.40
CA ILE A 257 -1.84 10.03 21.39
C ILE A 257 -0.64 9.81 20.48
N LEU A 258 -0.28 8.55 20.32
CA LEU A 258 0.80 8.07 19.48
C LEU A 258 0.30 6.92 18.60
N GLY A 259 0.74 6.82 17.35
CA GLY A 259 0.39 5.73 16.45
C GLY A 259 1.35 5.55 15.29
N THR A 260 0.95 4.74 14.32
CA THR A 260 1.71 4.50 13.10
C THR A 260 0.88 4.88 11.86
N ASP A 261 1.28 4.38 10.69
CA ASP A 261 0.61 4.59 9.41
C ASP A 261 -0.88 4.21 9.41
N GLY A 262 -1.29 3.27 10.29
CA GLY A 262 -2.70 2.87 10.43
C GLY A 262 -3.64 4.02 10.79
N ILE A 263 -3.17 5.02 11.56
CA ILE A 263 -3.94 6.25 11.86
C ILE A 263 -3.50 7.46 11.02
N GLY A 264 -2.44 7.32 10.22
CA GLY A 264 -1.88 8.39 9.37
C GLY A 264 -2.74 8.72 8.16
N HIS A 265 -3.99 9.09 8.34
CA HIS A 265 -4.95 9.33 7.27
C HIS A 265 -5.71 10.66 7.47
N PRO A 266 -6.00 11.44 6.40
CA PRO A 266 -6.75 12.69 6.53
C PRO A 266 -8.12 12.53 7.21
N GLU A 267 -8.81 11.40 7.00
CA GLU A 267 -10.08 11.14 7.68
C GLU A 267 -9.95 10.93 9.19
N TYR A 268 -8.79 10.47 9.70
CA TYR A 268 -8.52 10.45 11.14
C TYR A 268 -8.70 11.85 11.72
N ILE A 269 -8.06 12.84 11.12
CA ILE A 269 -8.13 14.23 11.56
C ILE A 269 -9.56 14.77 11.43
N LYS A 270 -10.21 14.51 10.29
CA LYS A 270 -11.58 14.96 10.03
C LYS A 270 -12.59 14.41 11.03
N VAL A 271 -12.50 13.11 11.36
CA VAL A 271 -13.45 12.42 12.25
C VAL A 271 -13.16 12.73 13.72
N ALA A 272 -11.90 12.77 14.12
CA ALA A 272 -11.51 13.14 15.49
C ALA A 272 -11.70 14.62 15.79
N GLY A 273 -11.66 15.49 14.77
CA GLY A 273 -11.78 16.93 14.92
C GLY A 273 -10.70 17.49 15.87
N LYS A 274 -11.12 18.31 16.85
CA LYS A 274 -10.19 18.89 17.84
C LYS A 274 -9.45 17.85 18.67
N ALA A 275 -9.98 16.64 18.82
CA ALA A 275 -9.33 15.56 19.57
C ALA A 275 -8.10 14.99 18.86
N ALA A 276 -7.95 15.23 17.56
CA ALA A 276 -6.75 14.86 16.81
C ALA A 276 -5.56 15.77 17.11
N GLU A 277 -5.79 16.96 17.63
CA GLU A 277 -4.72 17.95 17.87
C GLU A 277 -3.64 17.40 18.79
N GLY A 278 -2.38 17.60 18.39
CA GLY A 278 -1.22 17.05 19.08
C GLY A 278 -0.97 15.54 18.89
N THR A 279 -1.82 14.80 18.16
CA THR A 279 -1.55 13.40 17.84
C THR A 279 -0.24 13.28 17.08
N LEU A 280 0.62 12.38 17.54
CA LEU A 280 1.87 12.02 16.88
C LEU A 280 1.70 10.67 16.18
N TYR A 281 2.21 10.54 14.97
CA TYR A 281 2.21 9.23 14.30
C TYR A 281 3.40 9.05 13.37
N LEU A 282 3.79 7.82 13.21
CA LEU A 282 4.82 7.41 12.28
C LEU A 282 4.24 7.33 10.86
N GLY A 283 4.95 7.89 9.88
CA GLY A 283 4.66 7.75 8.46
C GLY A 283 5.93 7.64 7.65
N TYR A 284 5.81 7.48 6.34
CA TYR A 284 6.95 7.32 5.42
C TYR A 284 6.68 7.91 4.02
N PHE A 285 5.78 8.88 3.95
CA PHE A 285 5.48 9.63 2.72
C PHE A 285 5.39 11.12 3.03
N SER A 286 6.07 11.96 2.26
CA SER A 286 5.99 13.41 2.41
C SER A 286 6.01 14.12 1.06
N LEU A 287 5.09 15.06 0.86
CA LEU A 287 5.11 15.99 -0.26
C LEU A 287 6.28 16.98 -0.21
N LEU A 288 6.96 17.08 0.95
CA LEU A 288 8.16 17.89 1.12
C LEU A 288 9.45 17.18 0.69
N ASP A 289 9.35 15.92 0.28
CA ASP A 289 10.49 15.18 -0.26
C ASP A 289 10.99 15.85 -1.54
N LYS A 290 12.28 16.21 -1.56
CA LYS A 290 12.89 16.99 -2.64
C LYS A 290 13.39 16.12 -3.80
N ARG A 291 13.28 14.80 -3.72
CA ARG A 291 13.70 13.91 -4.82
C ARG A 291 12.91 14.23 -6.10
N PRO A 292 13.58 14.47 -7.23
CA PRO A 292 12.90 14.98 -8.44
C PRO A 292 11.77 14.09 -8.95
N TYR A 293 11.90 12.77 -8.84
CA TYR A 293 10.86 11.84 -9.25
C TYR A 293 9.58 12.01 -8.40
N ILE A 294 9.74 12.12 -7.08
CA ILE A 294 8.61 12.25 -6.14
C ILE A 294 7.88 13.57 -6.39
N GLN A 295 8.63 14.66 -6.54
CA GLN A 295 8.05 15.98 -6.84
C GLN A 295 7.30 15.98 -8.18
N LYS A 296 7.90 15.37 -9.22
CA LYS A 296 7.24 15.25 -10.52
C LYS A 296 5.97 14.40 -10.43
N TRP A 297 6.03 13.25 -9.75
CA TRP A 297 4.88 12.38 -9.56
C TRP A 297 3.74 13.09 -8.83
N ALA A 298 4.03 13.80 -7.74
CA ALA A 298 3.05 14.57 -6.99
C ALA A 298 2.43 15.70 -7.82
N ALA A 299 3.24 16.43 -8.60
CA ALA A 299 2.76 17.48 -9.48
C ALA A 299 1.86 16.94 -10.61
N ASP A 300 2.25 15.81 -11.24
CA ASP A 300 1.45 15.15 -12.28
C ASP A 300 0.11 14.65 -11.71
N PHE A 301 0.12 14.11 -10.49
CA PHE A 301 -1.08 13.67 -9.79
C PHE A 301 -2.02 14.85 -9.51
N LYS A 302 -1.48 15.91 -8.90
CA LYS A 302 -2.24 17.13 -8.59
C LYS A 302 -2.84 17.76 -9.85
N LYS A 303 -2.08 17.79 -10.95
CA LYS A 303 -2.57 18.29 -12.25
C LYS A 303 -3.76 17.47 -12.77
N LYS A 304 -3.76 16.14 -12.57
CA LYS A 304 -4.83 15.26 -13.08
C LYS A 304 -6.08 15.29 -12.22
N PHE A 305 -5.92 15.29 -10.89
CA PHE A 305 -7.03 15.11 -9.96
C PHE A 305 -7.44 16.37 -9.20
N ASN A 306 -6.67 17.46 -9.33
CA ASN A 306 -6.83 18.72 -8.59
C ASN A 306 -6.75 18.51 -7.05
N GLU A 307 -6.06 17.45 -6.62
CA GLU A 307 -5.83 17.08 -5.23
C GLU A 307 -4.37 16.67 -5.03
N ASP A 308 -3.83 16.91 -3.85
CA ASP A 308 -2.52 16.39 -3.48
C ASP A 308 -2.60 14.89 -3.21
N PRO A 309 -1.64 14.07 -3.70
CA PRO A 309 -1.64 12.64 -3.43
C PRO A 309 -1.29 12.36 -1.97
N GLY A 310 -1.80 11.24 -1.45
CA GLY A 310 -1.47 10.72 -0.13
C GLY A 310 -0.61 9.46 -0.17
N LEU A 311 -0.38 8.90 1.02
CA LEU A 311 0.40 7.69 1.22
C LEU A 311 -0.13 6.50 0.39
N VAL A 312 -1.44 6.26 0.42
CA VAL A 312 -2.04 5.07 -0.20
C VAL A 312 -1.98 5.14 -1.73
N GLU A 313 -2.21 6.32 -2.31
CA GLU A 313 -2.05 6.52 -3.76
C GLU A 313 -0.59 6.28 -4.19
N GLY A 314 0.36 6.72 -3.36
CA GLY A 314 1.78 6.50 -3.61
C GLY A 314 2.17 5.03 -3.54
N LEU A 315 1.73 4.30 -2.52
CA LEU A 315 1.98 2.87 -2.37
C LEU A 315 1.37 2.05 -3.51
N ALA A 316 0.13 2.35 -3.90
CA ALA A 316 -0.53 1.68 -5.01
C ALA A 316 0.18 1.94 -6.35
N ASN A 317 0.66 3.18 -6.58
CA ASN A 317 1.52 3.51 -7.71
C ASN A 317 2.80 2.66 -7.69
N ASP A 318 3.45 2.55 -6.54
CA ASP A 318 4.70 1.81 -6.39
C ASP A 318 4.52 0.31 -6.62
N CYS A 319 3.39 -0.29 -6.20
CA CYS A 319 3.03 -1.67 -6.57
C CYS A 319 3.01 -1.87 -8.09
N VAL A 320 2.37 -0.98 -8.83
CA VAL A 320 2.31 -1.06 -10.30
C VAL A 320 3.70 -0.92 -10.92
N LEU A 321 4.53 0.00 -10.40
CA LEU A 321 5.89 0.22 -10.91
C LEU A 321 6.78 -1.01 -10.72
N VAL A 322 6.78 -1.65 -9.54
CA VAL A 322 7.59 -2.84 -9.30
C VAL A 322 7.09 -4.04 -10.11
N ILE A 323 5.78 -4.20 -10.28
CA ILE A 323 5.19 -5.23 -11.16
C ILE A 323 5.63 -4.98 -12.61
N THR A 324 5.59 -3.74 -13.07
CA THR A 324 6.04 -3.34 -14.41
C THR A 324 7.51 -3.70 -14.61
N LYS A 325 8.37 -3.32 -13.67
CA LYS A 325 9.79 -3.66 -13.71
C LYS A 325 10.02 -5.18 -13.72
N ALA A 326 9.27 -5.90 -12.92
CA ALA A 326 9.35 -7.36 -12.88
C ALA A 326 8.97 -8.01 -14.22
N ILE A 327 8.00 -7.47 -14.95
CA ILE A 327 7.64 -7.91 -16.31
C ILE A 327 8.79 -7.61 -17.30
N GLU A 328 9.41 -6.44 -17.21
CA GLU A 328 10.55 -6.05 -18.08
C GLU A 328 11.74 -7.00 -17.93
N VAL A 329 12.02 -7.50 -16.70
CA VAL A 329 13.21 -8.30 -16.42
C VAL A 329 12.93 -9.80 -16.25
N GLY A 330 11.67 -10.21 -16.05
CA GLY A 330 11.26 -11.59 -15.83
C GLY A 330 10.30 -12.14 -16.90
N GLY A 331 9.68 -11.26 -17.70
CA GLY A 331 8.73 -11.62 -18.75
C GLY A 331 7.27 -11.63 -18.33
N ALA A 332 6.36 -11.72 -19.31
CA ALA A 332 4.91 -11.61 -19.16
C ALA A 332 4.26 -12.95 -18.75
N ASN A 333 4.76 -13.59 -17.72
CA ASN A 333 4.17 -14.80 -17.14
C ASN A 333 4.35 -14.78 -15.60
N ARG A 334 3.48 -15.49 -14.87
CA ARG A 334 3.42 -15.46 -13.40
C ARG A 334 4.75 -15.82 -12.73
N ARG A 335 5.43 -16.87 -13.20
CA ARG A 335 6.72 -17.31 -12.63
C ARG A 335 7.83 -16.31 -12.91
N GLY A 336 7.96 -15.86 -14.15
CA GLY A 336 8.96 -14.88 -14.54
C GLY A 336 8.77 -13.56 -13.80
N LEU A 337 7.50 -13.10 -13.64
CA LEU A 337 7.17 -11.91 -12.86
C LEU A 337 7.63 -12.02 -11.40
N ALA A 338 7.37 -13.14 -10.72
CA ALA A 338 7.82 -13.34 -9.34
C ALA A 338 9.37 -13.34 -9.23
N MET A 339 10.07 -13.98 -10.17
CA MET A 339 11.53 -13.92 -10.26
C MET A 339 12.03 -12.48 -10.51
N GLY A 340 11.33 -11.75 -11.38
CA GLY A 340 11.60 -10.34 -11.64
C GLY A 340 11.44 -9.48 -10.39
N LEU A 341 10.37 -9.65 -9.62
CA LEU A 341 10.17 -8.97 -8.33
C LEU A 341 11.33 -9.25 -7.37
N SER A 342 11.68 -10.52 -7.15
CA SER A 342 12.79 -10.92 -6.26
C SER A 342 14.16 -10.36 -6.71
N SER A 343 14.31 -9.98 -7.98
CA SER A 343 15.55 -9.41 -8.50
C SER A 343 15.73 -7.91 -8.20
N ILE A 344 14.64 -7.20 -7.90
CA ILE A 344 14.65 -5.73 -7.72
C ILE A 344 15.46 -5.36 -6.46
N GLY A 345 16.52 -4.59 -6.64
CA GLY A 345 17.42 -4.17 -5.57
C GLY A 345 18.53 -5.17 -5.24
N THR A 346 18.48 -6.39 -5.79
CA THR A 346 19.51 -7.42 -5.62
C THR A 346 20.31 -7.63 -6.91
N TYR A 347 19.62 -7.98 -8.00
CA TYR A 347 20.23 -8.23 -9.31
C TYR A 347 19.89 -7.16 -10.35
N THR A 348 18.83 -6.40 -10.12
CA THR A 348 18.43 -5.25 -10.92
C THR A 348 18.41 -4.00 -10.06
N GLN A 349 18.52 -2.82 -10.69
CA GLN A 349 18.45 -1.55 -9.98
C GLN A 349 17.12 -1.41 -9.23
N PRO A 350 17.13 -0.75 -8.06
CA PRO A 350 15.90 -0.35 -7.38
C PRO A 350 14.95 0.43 -8.30
N VAL A 351 13.66 0.33 -8.06
CA VAL A 351 12.64 1.07 -8.78
C VAL A 351 12.30 2.35 -8.03
N MET A 352 12.59 3.50 -8.63
CA MET A 352 12.21 4.78 -8.04
C MET A 352 10.70 4.97 -8.14
N GLY A 353 10.04 5.08 -7.00
CA GLY A 353 8.60 5.22 -6.87
C GLY A 353 8.18 6.49 -6.12
N ALA A 354 6.89 6.63 -5.89
CA ALA A 354 6.30 7.77 -5.18
C ALA A 354 6.79 7.93 -3.74
N LEU A 355 7.25 6.83 -3.12
CA LEU A 355 7.82 6.82 -1.77
C LEU A 355 9.35 6.65 -1.76
N GLY A 356 10.01 6.84 -2.88
CA GLY A 356 11.46 6.65 -3.03
C GLY A 356 11.80 5.30 -3.66
N GLU A 357 12.97 4.76 -3.30
CA GLU A 357 13.45 3.50 -3.85
C GLU A 357 12.62 2.31 -3.36
N ASN A 358 12.14 1.52 -4.31
CA ASN A 358 11.59 0.20 -4.07
C ASN A 358 12.67 -0.85 -4.35
N LYS A 359 13.05 -1.58 -3.34
CA LYS A 359 13.93 -2.74 -3.40
C LYS A 359 13.43 -3.78 -2.40
N PHE A 360 13.57 -5.03 -2.74
CA PHE A 360 13.13 -6.12 -1.88
C PHE A 360 14.33 -6.81 -1.24
N ASP A 361 14.16 -7.20 0.02
CA ASP A 361 15.05 -8.14 0.67
C ASP A 361 14.73 -9.59 0.26
N GLU A 362 15.40 -10.55 0.87
CA GLU A 362 15.22 -11.98 0.63
C GLU A 362 13.81 -12.51 0.93
N ASN A 363 13.05 -11.78 1.76
CA ASN A 363 11.67 -12.13 2.13
C ASN A 363 10.63 -11.45 1.22
N GLY A 364 11.02 -10.47 0.40
CA GLY A 364 10.09 -9.65 -0.37
C GLY A 364 9.61 -8.41 0.40
N ASP A 365 10.31 -8.01 1.47
CA ASP A 365 10.06 -6.80 2.25
C ASP A 365 10.84 -5.61 1.69
N THR A 366 10.29 -4.42 1.87
CA THR A 366 10.97 -3.15 1.56
C THR A 366 11.23 -2.33 2.83
N VAL A 367 12.28 -1.52 2.79
CA VAL A 367 12.63 -0.57 3.85
C VAL A 367 12.29 0.84 3.39
N ARG A 368 11.76 1.66 4.29
CA ARG A 368 11.40 3.06 4.06
C ARG A 368 12.05 3.97 5.09
N ASP A 369 12.32 5.20 4.69
CA ASP A 369 12.68 6.27 5.61
C ASP A 369 11.47 6.62 6.48
N MET A 370 11.64 6.63 7.81
CA MET A 370 10.57 6.93 8.74
C MET A 370 10.52 8.42 9.06
N LEU A 371 9.30 8.93 9.12
CA LEU A 371 8.98 10.32 9.44
C LEU A 371 8.02 10.34 10.63
N ILE A 372 8.16 11.31 11.51
CA ILE A 372 7.17 11.56 12.56
C ILE A 372 6.33 12.77 12.15
N TYR A 373 5.03 12.60 12.24
CA TYR A 373 4.05 13.63 12.00
C TYR A 373 3.40 14.07 13.31
N VAL A 374 2.99 15.31 13.36
CA VAL A 374 2.11 15.85 14.38
C VAL A 374 0.89 16.49 13.73
N VAL A 375 -0.28 16.27 14.30
CA VAL A 375 -1.47 17.03 13.91
C VAL A 375 -1.41 18.39 14.60
N LYS A 376 -1.36 19.46 13.81
CA LYS A 376 -1.32 20.84 14.26
C LYS A 376 -2.28 21.68 13.42
N ASP A 377 -3.16 22.44 14.10
CA ASP A 377 -4.17 23.28 13.44
C ASP A 377 -5.05 22.50 12.45
N GLY A 378 -5.37 21.23 12.79
CA GLY A 378 -6.19 20.35 11.98
C GLY A 378 -5.52 19.78 10.73
N VAL A 379 -4.20 19.89 10.58
CA VAL A 379 -3.42 19.30 9.48
C VAL A 379 -2.22 18.53 10.02
N ALA A 380 -1.82 17.49 9.27
CA ALA A 380 -0.62 16.73 9.59
C ALA A 380 0.62 17.45 9.04
N VAL A 381 1.57 17.75 9.91
CA VAL A 381 2.86 18.37 9.56
C VAL A 381 4.01 17.53 10.10
N LEU A 382 5.20 17.65 9.52
CA LEU A 382 6.38 16.97 10.06
C LEU A 382 6.70 17.48 11.46
N TYR A 383 6.91 16.55 12.38
CA TYR A 383 7.38 16.88 13.74
C TYR A 383 8.87 17.22 13.67
N GLN A 384 9.21 18.42 14.17
CA GLN A 384 10.58 18.96 14.21
C GLN A 384 11.21 18.77 15.58
#